data_b0b5089e631f312e7f0b8e6c33ae1bd6
#
_entry.id   b0b5089e631f312e7f0b8e6c33ae1bd6
#
_cell.length_a   1.000
_cell.length_b   1.000
_cell.length_c   1.000
_cell.angle_alpha   90.00
_cell.angle_beta   90.00
_cell.angle_gamma   90.00
#
_symmetry.space_group_name_H-M   'P 1'
#
loop_
_entity.id
_entity.type
_entity.pdbx_description
1 polymer ?
#
loop_
_entity_poly.entity_id
_entity_poly.type
_entity_poly.pdbx_seq_one_letter_code
_entity_poly.pdbx_strand_id
1 'polypeptide(L)'
;PHHAAKEYIKTLIELGKKVAICEQLEDPKLTKGMVKRDVVQVLTPGTYTEYQAQNQNHYLVSILPLVGKRFALSYVDVSTGELKVTQLENLEEVRSECSSLMCREVVLLESDVTEELRHLFTSMQILISTIEKDQIDSEDCTDLVSELEDEASIRCVQNLLSYLKLTQKRSFSHLQKAQAYQSEFYLSMNYETKRNLELTTTMRANQKHGSLFWFLDETQTALGGRVLNQWLDKPLGLEG
;
A
#
# COMPACT_ATOMS: atom_id res chain seq x y z
N PRO A 1 8.90 -27.73 -3.59
CA PRO A 1 10.03 -27.45 -2.68
C PRO A 1 9.94 -26.01 -2.18
N HIS A 2 10.31 -25.77 -0.93
CA HIS A 2 10.22 -24.45 -0.28
C HIS A 2 10.92 -23.33 -1.09
N HIS A 3 12.05 -23.62 -1.71
CA HIS A 3 12.79 -22.66 -2.54
C HIS A 3 12.07 -22.25 -3.84
N ALA A 4 11.17 -23.06 -4.35
CA ALA A 4 10.40 -22.73 -5.55
C ALA A 4 9.12 -21.92 -5.23
N ALA A 5 8.72 -21.83 -3.96
CA ALA A 5 7.49 -21.13 -3.56
C ALA A 5 7.49 -19.65 -3.97
N LYS A 6 8.63 -18.98 -3.91
CA LYS A 6 8.76 -17.54 -4.22
C LYS A 6 8.29 -17.18 -5.63
N GLU A 7 8.65 -17.95 -6.64
CA GLU A 7 8.25 -17.70 -8.03
C GLU A 7 6.72 -17.87 -8.22
N TYR A 8 6.14 -18.91 -7.59
CA TYR A 8 4.68 -19.12 -7.65
C TYR A 8 3.93 -18.02 -6.91
N ILE A 9 4.41 -17.61 -5.74
CA ILE A 9 3.84 -16.49 -4.96
C ILE A 9 3.83 -15.23 -5.81
N LYS A 10 4.96 -14.88 -6.44
CA LYS A 10 5.06 -13.74 -7.33
C LYS A 10 3.99 -13.77 -8.40
N THR A 11 3.92 -14.85 -9.16
CA THR A 11 2.95 -14.97 -10.26
C THR A 11 1.51 -14.80 -9.77
N LEU A 12 1.17 -15.37 -8.61
CA LEU A 12 -0.17 -15.25 -8.04
C LEU A 12 -0.48 -13.82 -7.58
N ILE A 13 0.48 -13.15 -6.95
CA ILE A 13 0.34 -11.75 -6.52
C ILE A 13 0.21 -10.82 -7.73
N GLU A 14 0.99 -11.01 -8.80
CA GLU A 14 0.88 -10.26 -10.05
C GLU A 14 -0.50 -10.44 -10.73
N LEU A 15 -1.11 -11.61 -10.54
CA LEU A 15 -2.49 -11.90 -10.97
C LEU A 15 -3.56 -11.35 -9.99
N GLY A 16 -3.17 -10.52 -9.01
CA GLY A 16 -4.08 -9.94 -8.03
C GLY A 16 -4.64 -10.92 -7.01
N LYS A 17 -3.97 -12.07 -6.77
CA LYS A 17 -4.41 -13.08 -5.80
C LYS A 17 -3.78 -12.83 -4.43
N LYS A 18 -4.52 -13.18 -3.36
CA LYS A 18 -3.98 -13.27 -2.00
C LYS A 18 -3.43 -14.68 -1.79
N VAL A 19 -2.27 -14.78 -1.14
CA VAL A 19 -1.57 -16.05 -0.90
C VAL A 19 -1.35 -16.23 0.59
N ALA A 20 -2.00 -17.24 1.18
CA ALA A 20 -1.77 -17.62 2.58
C ALA A 20 -0.58 -18.58 2.69
N ILE A 21 0.41 -18.20 3.52
CA ILE A 21 1.54 -19.06 3.85
C ILE A 21 1.19 -19.82 5.13
N CYS A 22 1.17 -21.14 5.02
CA CYS A 22 0.88 -22.04 6.13
C CYS A 22 2.15 -22.82 6.48
N GLU A 23 2.59 -22.73 7.73
CA GLU A 23 3.78 -23.44 8.22
C GLU A 23 3.45 -24.43 9.32
N GLN A 24 4.37 -25.36 9.56
CA GLN A 24 4.30 -26.30 10.68
C GLN A 24 4.78 -25.58 11.94
N LEU A 25 3.96 -25.57 12.98
CA LEU A 25 4.29 -24.91 14.26
C LEU A 25 5.04 -25.84 15.25
N GLU A 26 5.10 -27.15 14.95
CA GLU A 26 5.69 -28.16 15.81
C GLU A 26 6.79 -28.92 15.06
N ASP A 27 7.80 -29.38 15.80
CA ASP A 27 8.83 -30.25 15.23
C ASP A 27 8.24 -31.64 14.92
N PRO A 28 8.26 -32.08 13.64
CA PRO A 28 7.74 -33.40 13.26
C PRO A 28 8.42 -34.56 14.00
N LYS A 29 9.65 -34.37 14.50
CA LYS A 29 10.39 -35.41 15.24
C LYS A 29 9.94 -35.56 16.68
N LEU A 30 9.27 -34.56 17.25
CA LEU A 30 8.82 -34.55 18.64
C LEU A 30 7.33 -34.84 18.78
N THR A 31 6.57 -34.76 17.69
CA THR A 31 5.11 -34.90 17.70
C THR A 31 4.68 -36.30 17.31
N LYS A 32 3.92 -36.97 18.19
CA LYS A 32 3.28 -38.26 17.88
C LYS A 32 1.94 -37.99 17.21
N GLY A 33 1.92 -37.96 15.86
CA GLY A 33 0.68 -37.76 15.10
C GLY A 33 0.82 -36.67 14.04
N MET A 34 -0.31 -36.02 13.69
CA MET A 34 -0.35 -34.97 12.68
C MET A 34 0.18 -33.66 13.26
N VAL A 35 1.24 -33.11 12.68
CA VAL A 35 1.86 -31.85 13.10
C VAL A 35 0.89 -30.69 12.93
N LYS A 36 0.75 -29.85 13.93
CA LYS A 36 -0.08 -28.64 13.88
C LYS A 36 0.46 -27.66 12.83
N ARG A 37 -0.44 -27.15 12.00
CA ARG A 37 -0.16 -26.15 10.97
C ARG A 37 -1.04 -24.93 11.20
N ASP A 38 -0.52 -23.75 10.89
CA ASP A 38 -1.30 -22.52 10.91
C ASP A 38 -0.83 -21.56 9.83
N VAL A 39 -1.70 -20.62 9.47
CA VAL A 39 -1.37 -19.52 8.58
C VAL A 39 -0.51 -18.51 9.33
N VAL A 40 0.74 -18.38 8.92
CA VAL A 40 1.72 -17.47 9.55
C VAL A 40 1.75 -16.10 8.88
N GLN A 41 1.31 -16.01 7.63
CA GLN A 41 1.27 -14.76 6.87
C GLN A 41 0.29 -14.87 5.70
N VAL A 42 -0.37 -13.77 5.37
CA VAL A 42 -1.14 -13.61 4.13
C VAL A 42 -0.45 -12.53 3.29
N LEU A 43 0.06 -12.92 2.14
CA LEU A 43 0.67 -12.01 1.17
C LEU A 43 -0.41 -11.51 0.21
N THR A 44 -0.43 -10.20 0.00
CA THR A 44 -1.40 -9.52 -0.87
C THR A 44 -0.68 -8.57 -1.83
N PRO A 45 -1.30 -8.11 -2.91
CA PRO A 45 -0.68 -7.16 -3.84
C PRO A 45 -0.14 -5.88 -3.20
N GLY A 46 -0.77 -5.41 -2.12
CA GLY A 46 -0.35 -4.21 -1.38
C GLY A 46 0.67 -4.47 -0.28
N THR A 47 0.86 -5.72 0.17
CA THR A 47 1.76 -6.05 1.29
C THR A 47 2.97 -6.88 0.88
N TYR A 48 3.06 -7.32 -0.37
CA TYR A 48 4.16 -8.15 -0.85
C TYR A 48 5.39 -7.34 -1.21
N THR A 49 6.41 -7.41 -0.38
CA THR A 49 7.64 -6.59 -0.49
C THR A 49 8.86 -7.33 -1.04
N GLU A 50 8.86 -8.65 -1.11
CA GLU A 50 10.05 -9.45 -1.50
C GLU A 50 10.47 -9.32 -2.97
N TYR A 51 9.63 -8.69 -3.81
CA TYR A 51 9.84 -8.61 -5.26
C TYR A 51 10.07 -7.19 -5.78
N GLN A 52 10.47 -6.31 -4.91
CA GLN A 52 10.69 -4.91 -5.27
C GLN A 52 11.96 -4.79 -6.12
N ALA A 53 11.83 -4.24 -7.32
CA ALA A 53 12.92 -3.48 -7.89
C ALA A 53 13.37 -2.53 -6.76
N GLN A 54 14.65 -2.51 -6.43
CA GLN A 54 15.20 -1.91 -5.20
C GLN A 54 14.77 -0.44 -4.94
N ASN A 55 14.10 0.20 -5.90
CA ASN A 55 13.78 1.61 -5.93
C ASN A 55 12.29 1.91 -6.21
N GLN A 56 11.35 0.99 -5.98
CA GLN A 56 9.91 1.26 -6.09
C GLN A 56 9.23 1.18 -4.72
N ASN A 57 8.39 2.16 -4.42
CA ASN A 57 7.53 2.16 -3.25
C ASN A 57 6.29 1.30 -3.53
N HIS A 58 5.80 0.61 -2.51
CA HIS A 58 4.59 -0.19 -2.59
C HIS A 58 3.64 0.25 -1.49
N TYR A 59 2.55 0.85 -1.91
CA TYR A 59 1.59 1.41 -0.99
C TYR A 59 0.37 0.48 -0.87
N LEU A 60 0.06 0.12 0.38
CA LEU A 60 -1.25 -0.37 0.77
C LEU A 60 -2.08 0.85 1.16
N VAL A 61 -3.25 0.99 0.60
CA VAL A 61 -4.14 2.15 0.78
C VAL A 61 -5.38 1.75 1.54
N SER A 62 -5.88 2.58 2.45
CA SER A 62 -7.23 2.46 3.01
C SER A 62 -8.06 3.68 2.65
N ILE A 63 -9.35 3.45 2.38
CA ILE A 63 -10.33 4.50 2.06
C ILE A 63 -11.46 4.43 3.06
N LEU A 64 -11.82 5.58 3.63
CA LEU A 64 -12.97 5.75 4.50
C LEU A 64 -13.93 6.78 3.88
N PRO A 65 -15.12 6.40 3.42
CA PRO A 65 -16.14 7.33 2.97
C PRO A 65 -16.61 8.22 4.12
N LEU A 66 -16.80 9.51 3.83
CA LEU A 66 -17.26 10.53 4.77
C LEU A 66 -18.58 11.14 4.31
N VAL A 67 -19.21 11.93 5.19
CA VAL A 67 -20.42 12.68 4.84
C VAL A 67 -20.13 13.69 3.73
N GLY A 68 -21.06 13.85 2.79
CA GLY A 68 -20.94 14.83 1.69
C GLY A 68 -20.09 14.34 0.51
N LYS A 69 -19.96 13.03 0.33
CA LYS A 69 -19.14 12.39 -0.73
C LYS A 69 -17.64 12.68 -0.65
N ARG A 70 -17.17 13.09 0.51
CA ARG A 70 -15.74 13.20 0.82
C ARG A 70 -15.19 11.85 1.24
N PHE A 71 -13.87 11.75 1.27
CA PHE A 71 -13.15 10.53 1.64
C PHE A 71 -11.94 10.87 2.49
N ALA A 72 -11.62 10.03 3.46
CA ALA A 72 -10.28 9.99 4.02
C ALA A 72 -9.52 8.86 3.32
N LEU A 73 -8.26 9.12 2.97
CA LEU A 73 -7.35 8.16 2.36
C LEU A 73 -6.09 8.07 3.22
N SER A 74 -5.74 6.88 3.66
CA SER A 74 -4.46 6.62 4.30
C SER A 74 -3.65 5.61 3.50
N TYR A 75 -2.34 5.71 3.55
CA TYR A 75 -1.46 4.72 2.94
C TYR A 75 -0.25 4.40 3.82
N VAL A 76 0.28 3.20 3.63
CA VAL A 76 1.51 2.75 4.25
C VAL A 76 2.43 2.12 3.20
N ASP A 77 3.72 2.47 3.24
CA ASP A 77 4.78 1.66 2.64
C ASP A 77 5.34 0.74 3.71
N VAL A 78 4.99 -0.55 3.61
CA VAL A 78 5.40 -1.57 4.59
C VAL A 78 6.92 -1.74 4.66
N SER A 79 7.64 -1.35 3.61
CA SER A 79 9.09 -1.51 3.52
C SER A 79 9.88 -0.38 4.18
N THR A 80 9.37 0.84 4.13
CA THR A 80 10.01 2.05 4.70
C THR A 80 9.41 2.44 6.03
N GLY A 81 8.20 1.97 6.33
CA GLY A 81 7.42 2.37 7.49
C GLY A 81 6.71 3.72 7.33
N GLU A 82 6.77 4.33 6.14
CA GLU A 82 6.05 5.58 5.86
C GLU A 82 4.54 5.38 6.01
N LEU A 83 3.88 6.23 6.80
CA LEU A 83 2.45 6.18 7.06
C LEU A 83 1.88 7.58 6.92
N LYS A 84 0.97 7.79 5.97
CA LYS A 84 0.37 9.09 5.70
C LYS A 84 -1.13 9.02 5.51
N VAL A 85 -1.80 10.16 5.73
CA VAL A 85 -3.25 10.30 5.58
C VAL A 85 -3.61 11.65 5.00
N THR A 86 -4.65 11.70 4.19
CA THR A 86 -5.22 12.93 3.62
C THR A 86 -6.74 12.83 3.54
N GLN A 87 -7.40 13.97 3.41
CA GLN A 87 -8.82 14.06 3.07
C GLN A 87 -8.98 14.51 1.62
N LEU A 88 -9.98 13.97 0.95
CA LEU A 88 -10.28 14.17 -0.47
C LEU A 88 -11.74 14.59 -0.61
N GLU A 89 -12.00 15.56 -1.46
CA GLU A 89 -13.33 16.18 -1.59
C GLU A 89 -14.30 15.38 -2.46
N ASN A 90 -13.78 14.49 -3.31
CA ASN A 90 -14.60 13.75 -4.26
C ASN A 90 -13.91 12.47 -4.76
N LEU A 91 -14.65 11.68 -5.53
CA LEU A 91 -14.21 10.41 -6.07
C LEU A 91 -13.09 10.54 -7.13
N GLU A 92 -13.05 11.66 -7.87
CA GLU A 92 -12.00 11.91 -8.85
C GLU A 92 -10.66 12.18 -8.19
N GLU A 93 -10.66 12.83 -7.04
CA GLU A 93 -9.44 12.96 -6.22
C GLU A 93 -8.96 11.62 -5.67
N VAL A 94 -9.90 10.74 -5.25
CA VAL A 94 -9.55 9.36 -4.87
C VAL A 94 -8.89 8.62 -6.04
N ARG A 95 -9.46 8.73 -7.23
CA ARG A 95 -8.89 8.16 -8.47
C ARG A 95 -7.47 8.68 -8.71
N SER A 96 -7.30 9.99 -8.65
CA SER A 96 -6.03 10.67 -8.90
C SER A 96 -4.97 10.24 -7.89
N GLU A 97 -5.31 10.23 -6.60
CA GLU A 97 -4.38 9.86 -5.54
C GLU A 97 -3.97 8.38 -5.62
N CYS A 98 -4.94 7.47 -5.81
CA CYS A 98 -4.65 6.05 -6.02
C CYS A 98 -3.77 5.79 -7.26
N SER A 99 -3.99 6.54 -8.34
CA SER A 99 -3.14 6.46 -9.54
C SER A 99 -1.74 6.98 -9.26
N SER A 100 -1.62 8.09 -8.54
CA SER A 100 -0.34 8.68 -8.13
C SER A 100 0.47 7.75 -7.26
N LEU A 101 -0.17 7.06 -6.33
CA LEU A 101 0.44 6.06 -5.46
C LEU A 101 0.73 4.74 -6.19
N MET A 102 0.23 4.57 -7.42
CA MET A 102 0.28 3.30 -8.15
C MET A 102 -0.16 2.11 -7.29
N CYS A 103 -1.16 2.34 -6.43
CA CYS A 103 -1.62 1.32 -5.51
C CYS A 103 -2.24 0.14 -6.26
N ARG A 104 -2.03 -1.06 -5.75
CA ARG A 104 -2.60 -2.29 -6.30
C ARG A 104 -3.70 -2.89 -5.45
N GLU A 105 -3.85 -2.38 -4.24
CA GLU A 105 -4.82 -2.86 -3.27
C GLU A 105 -5.33 -1.71 -2.41
N VAL A 106 -6.65 -1.66 -2.24
CA VAL A 106 -7.33 -0.76 -1.32
C VAL A 106 -8.08 -1.55 -0.25
N VAL A 107 -8.06 -1.04 0.96
CA VAL A 107 -8.75 -1.59 2.13
C VAL A 107 -9.96 -0.73 2.44
N LEU A 108 -11.11 -1.35 2.59
CA LEU A 108 -12.38 -0.73 2.94
C LEU A 108 -13.03 -1.49 4.11
N LEU A 109 -13.83 -0.82 4.90
CA LEU A 109 -14.79 -1.54 5.74
C LEU A 109 -15.79 -2.26 4.82
N GLU A 110 -16.19 -3.46 5.17
CA GLU A 110 -17.17 -4.22 4.38
C GLU A 110 -18.48 -3.45 4.19
N SER A 111 -18.93 -2.74 5.23
CA SER A 111 -20.09 -1.88 5.21
C SER A 111 -19.99 -0.68 4.24
N ASP A 112 -18.79 -0.27 3.90
CA ASP A 112 -18.50 0.95 3.14
C ASP A 112 -18.27 0.67 1.63
N VAL A 113 -18.31 -0.60 1.23
CA VAL A 113 -18.15 -1.01 -0.16
C VAL A 113 -19.42 -0.69 -0.96
N THR A 114 -19.43 0.47 -1.62
CA THR A 114 -20.51 0.87 -2.52
C THR A 114 -20.25 0.39 -3.95
N GLU A 115 -21.30 0.32 -4.79
CA GLU A 115 -21.15 -0.01 -6.21
C GLU A 115 -20.28 1.02 -6.96
N GLU A 116 -20.34 2.29 -6.56
CA GLU A 116 -19.52 3.35 -7.13
C GLU A 116 -18.03 3.12 -6.89
N LEU A 117 -17.62 2.80 -5.65
CA LEU A 117 -16.24 2.44 -5.30
C LEU A 117 -15.82 1.14 -5.96
N ARG A 118 -16.70 0.15 -6.00
CA ARG A 118 -16.42 -1.13 -6.69
C ARG A 118 -16.13 -0.91 -8.17
N HIS A 119 -16.95 -0.11 -8.85
CA HIS A 119 -16.75 0.23 -10.26
C HIS A 119 -15.46 1.00 -10.48
N LEU A 120 -15.16 1.99 -9.63
CA LEU A 120 -13.92 2.76 -9.69
C LEU A 120 -12.71 1.85 -9.63
N PHE A 121 -12.55 1.07 -8.56
CA PHE A 121 -11.35 0.26 -8.34
C PHE A 121 -11.23 -0.91 -9.32
N THR A 122 -12.35 -1.48 -9.78
CA THR A 122 -12.34 -2.48 -10.85
C THR A 122 -11.83 -1.88 -12.16
N SER A 123 -12.26 -0.66 -12.52
CA SER A 123 -11.79 0.03 -13.73
C SER A 123 -10.29 0.36 -13.68
N MET A 124 -9.74 0.57 -12.50
CA MET A 124 -8.33 0.81 -12.24
C MET A 124 -7.51 -0.48 -12.05
N GLN A 125 -8.14 -1.66 -12.08
CA GLN A 125 -7.52 -2.96 -11.79
C GLN A 125 -6.90 -3.03 -10.38
N ILE A 126 -7.49 -2.32 -9.42
CA ILE A 126 -7.08 -2.30 -8.02
C ILE A 126 -7.91 -3.34 -7.26
N LEU A 127 -7.24 -4.19 -6.49
CA LEU A 127 -7.89 -5.18 -5.63
C LEU A 127 -8.59 -4.48 -4.46
N ILE A 128 -9.87 -4.78 -4.24
CA ILE A 128 -10.58 -4.37 -3.04
C ILE A 128 -10.45 -5.48 -1.99
N SER A 129 -9.95 -5.10 -0.83
CA SER A 129 -9.88 -5.92 0.37
C SER A 129 -10.77 -5.33 1.44
N THR A 130 -11.44 -6.18 2.19
CA THR A 130 -12.36 -5.72 3.24
C THR A 130 -11.90 -6.12 4.62
N ILE A 131 -12.31 -5.32 5.60
CA ILE A 131 -12.15 -5.56 7.04
C ILE A 131 -13.50 -5.34 7.72
N GLU A 132 -13.85 -6.15 8.70
CA GLU A 132 -15.05 -5.99 9.51
C GLU A 132 -14.79 -5.06 10.70
N LYS A 133 -15.85 -4.43 11.24
CA LYS A 133 -15.72 -3.47 12.37
C LYS A 133 -15.14 -4.10 13.62
N ASP A 134 -15.46 -5.34 13.92
CA ASP A 134 -14.98 -6.10 15.08
C ASP A 134 -13.50 -6.52 14.96
N GLN A 135 -12.93 -6.41 13.77
CA GLN A 135 -11.52 -6.68 13.50
C GLN A 135 -10.64 -5.42 13.66
N ILE A 136 -11.24 -4.25 13.91
CA ILE A 136 -10.48 -3.01 14.09
C ILE A 136 -9.89 -2.99 15.50
N ASP A 137 -8.56 -2.95 15.57
CA ASP A 137 -7.81 -2.81 16.81
C ASP A 137 -7.34 -1.35 16.97
N SER A 138 -8.11 -0.58 17.74
CA SER A 138 -7.80 0.83 17.98
C SER A 138 -6.75 1.04 19.07
N GLU A 139 -6.58 0.09 20.01
CA GLU A 139 -5.67 0.23 21.15
C GLU A 139 -4.21 0.13 20.72
N ASP A 140 -3.86 -0.88 19.92
CA ASP A 140 -2.50 -1.10 19.43
C ASP A 140 -2.00 -0.01 18.46
N CYS A 141 -2.91 0.82 17.95
CA CYS A 141 -2.57 1.86 16.97
C CYS A 141 -2.41 3.26 17.60
N THR A 142 -2.65 3.42 18.91
CA THR A 142 -2.74 4.73 19.59
C THR A 142 -1.47 5.58 19.41
N ASP A 143 -0.29 4.97 19.53
CA ASP A 143 0.98 5.71 19.39
C ASP A 143 1.19 6.18 17.95
N LEU A 144 0.85 5.34 16.97
CA LEU A 144 1.03 5.65 15.54
C LEU A 144 0.11 6.77 15.04
N VAL A 145 -1.05 6.99 15.67
CA VAL A 145 -2.01 8.04 15.29
C VAL A 145 -1.94 9.29 16.20
N SER A 146 -1.02 9.32 17.16
CA SER A 146 -0.95 10.34 18.22
C SER A 146 -0.72 11.78 17.71
N GLU A 147 -0.24 11.95 16.50
CA GLU A 147 0.01 13.28 15.86
C GLU A 147 -1.16 13.73 14.97
N LEU A 148 -2.22 12.93 14.85
CA LEU A 148 -3.42 13.27 14.08
C LEU A 148 -4.47 13.90 14.99
N GLU A 149 -5.08 14.99 14.54
CA GLU A 149 -6.14 15.71 15.28
C GLU A 149 -7.54 15.32 14.79
N ASP A 150 -7.68 14.90 13.53
CA ASP A 150 -8.96 14.61 12.91
C ASP A 150 -9.40 13.16 13.10
N GLU A 151 -10.62 12.97 13.61
CA GLU A 151 -11.18 11.64 13.91
C GLU A 151 -11.31 10.75 12.66
N ALA A 152 -11.66 11.34 11.51
CA ALA A 152 -11.82 10.58 10.28
C ALA A 152 -10.46 10.06 9.78
N SER A 153 -9.42 10.86 9.86
CA SER A 153 -8.04 10.50 9.55
C SER A 153 -7.53 9.39 10.48
N ILE A 154 -7.78 9.53 11.79
CA ILE A 154 -7.43 8.51 12.79
C ILE A 154 -8.10 7.18 12.44
N ARG A 155 -9.41 7.16 12.20
CA ARG A 155 -10.16 5.95 11.85
C ARG A 155 -9.69 5.32 10.55
N CYS A 156 -9.39 6.12 9.54
CA CYS A 156 -8.87 5.63 8.26
C CYS A 156 -7.52 4.91 8.45
N VAL A 157 -6.63 5.47 9.25
CA VAL A 157 -5.33 4.86 9.58
C VAL A 157 -5.52 3.59 10.42
N GLN A 158 -6.42 3.59 11.40
CA GLN A 158 -6.73 2.40 12.21
C GLN A 158 -7.24 1.24 11.35
N ASN A 159 -8.11 1.50 10.36
CA ASN A 159 -8.58 0.48 9.42
C ASN A 159 -7.40 -0.14 8.65
N LEU A 160 -6.50 0.71 8.14
CA LEU A 160 -5.30 0.29 7.41
C LEU A 160 -4.39 -0.59 8.26
N LEU A 161 -4.07 -0.14 9.47
CA LEU A 161 -3.17 -0.86 10.38
C LEU A 161 -3.76 -2.17 10.86
N SER A 162 -5.08 -2.21 11.15
CA SER A 162 -5.78 -3.43 11.54
C SER A 162 -5.74 -4.47 10.43
N TYR A 163 -5.99 -4.09 9.19
CA TYR A 163 -5.84 -4.99 8.04
C TYR A 163 -4.40 -5.50 7.89
N LEU A 164 -3.43 -4.61 8.03
CA LEU A 164 -2.02 -4.97 7.96
C LEU A 164 -1.64 -5.97 9.04
N LYS A 165 -2.13 -5.79 10.27
CA LYS A 165 -1.94 -6.72 11.41
C LYS A 165 -2.55 -8.09 11.13
N LEU A 166 -3.77 -8.13 10.62
CA LEU A 166 -4.46 -9.38 10.26
C LEU A 166 -3.71 -10.18 9.19
N THR A 167 -3.13 -9.50 8.20
CA THR A 167 -2.46 -10.16 7.07
C THR A 167 -1.03 -10.52 7.38
N GLN A 168 -0.27 -9.67 8.05
CA GLN A 168 1.17 -9.88 8.26
C GLN A 168 1.49 -10.66 9.53
N LYS A 169 0.60 -10.64 10.54
CA LYS A 169 0.79 -11.31 11.84
C LYS A 169 2.15 -11.02 12.50
N ARG A 170 2.71 -9.85 12.23
CA ARG A 170 4.03 -9.40 12.74
C ARG A 170 3.87 -8.06 13.46
N SER A 171 4.80 -7.75 14.34
CA SER A 171 4.94 -6.43 14.96
C SER A 171 5.39 -5.40 13.91
N PHE A 172 4.83 -4.18 13.99
CA PHE A 172 5.14 -3.05 13.10
C PHE A 172 5.96 -1.97 13.81
N SER A 173 6.91 -2.37 14.64
CA SER A 173 7.78 -1.45 15.37
C SER A 173 8.61 -0.50 14.49
N HIS A 174 8.68 -0.77 13.19
CA HIS A 174 9.38 0.06 12.20
C HIS A 174 8.49 1.11 11.55
N LEU A 175 7.17 1.06 11.78
CA LEU A 175 6.27 2.07 11.22
C LEU A 175 6.48 3.41 11.91
N GLN A 176 6.45 4.46 11.10
CA GLN A 176 6.50 5.84 11.55
C GLN A 176 5.10 6.30 11.99
N LYS A 177 5.05 7.33 12.81
CA LYS A 177 3.78 7.96 13.18
C LYS A 177 3.09 8.51 11.93
N ALA A 178 1.77 8.38 11.90
CA ALA A 178 0.96 8.84 10.79
C ALA A 178 1.05 10.36 10.65
N GLN A 179 1.34 10.83 9.44
CA GLN A 179 1.42 12.23 9.11
C GLN A 179 0.28 12.64 8.19
N ALA A 180 -0.44 13.70 8.54
CA ALA A 180 -1.39 14.32 7.64
C ALA A 180 -0.65 15.07 6.52
N TYR A 181 -1.14 14.97 5.29
CA TYR A 181 -0.63 15.77 4.17
C TYR A 181 -1.77 16.31 3.33
N GLN A 182 -1.50 17.40 2.62
CA GLN A 182 -2.46 17.97 1.68
C GLN A 182 -2.04 17.61 0.26
N SER A 183 -2.92 16.95 -0.46
CA SER A 183 -2.66 16.53 -1.84
C SER A 183 -2.50 17.71 -2.80
N GLU A 184 -3.08 18.86 -2.47
CA GLU A 184 -3.01 20.12 -3.23
C GLU A 184 -1.61 20.70 -3.39
N PHE A 185 -0.70 20.40 -2.47
CA PHE A 185 0.69 20.86 -2.57
C PHE A 185 1.51 20.11 -3.62
N TYR A 186 0.99 19.00 -4.13
CA TYR A 186 1.68 18.20 -5.12
C TYR A 186 1.04 18.36 -6.49
N LEU A 187 1.86 18.39 -7.52
CA LEU A 187 1.39 18.38 -8.90
C LEU A 187 0.71 17.02 -9.17
N SER A 188 -0.60 17.07 -9.38
CA SER A 188 -1.37 15.87 -9.73
C SER A 188 -1.01 15.41 -11.14
N MET A 189 -0.42 14.23 -11.25
CA MET A 189 -0.11 13.56 -12.52
C MET A 189 -0.71 12.16 -12.51
N ASN A 190 -1.59 11.89 -13.47
CA ASN A 190 -2.11 10.54 -13.63
C ASN A 190 -1.04 9.58 -14.17
N TYR A 191 -1.31 8.28 -14.10
CA TYR A 191 -0.39 7.24 -14.58
C TYR A 191 0.04 7.43 -16.03
N GLU A 192 -0.89 7.82 -16.92
CA GLU A 192 -0.61 8.02 -18.34
C GLU A 192 0.37 9.17 -18.57
N THR A 193 0.18 10.29 -17.84
CA THR A 193 1.09 11.43 -17.89
C THR A 193 2.50 11.04 -17.42
N LYS A 194 2.62 10.35 -16.27
CA LYS A 194 3.92 9.87 -15.75
C LYS A 194 4.61 8.93 -16.74
N ARG A 195 3.85 8.02 -17.34
CA ARG A 195 4.34 7.07 -18.33
C ARG A 195 4.78 7.77 -19.62
N ASN A 196 3.99 8.72 -20.13
CA ASN A 196 4.30 9.46 -21.35
C ASN A 196 5.52 10.37 -21.18
N LEU A 197 5.74 10.89 -19.97
CA LEU A 197 6.94 11.66 -19.63
C LEU A 197 8.15 10.76 -19.31
N GLU A 198 7.97 9.44 -19.31
CA GLU A 198 9.02 8.47 -18.98
C GLU A 198 9.76 8.80 -17.66
N LEU A 199 9.01 9.21 -16.63
CA LEU A 199 9.60 9.70 -15.38
C LEU A 199 10.41 8.61 -14.68
N THR A 200 9.87 7.41 -14.53
CA THR A 200 10.49 6.32 -13.77
C THR A 200 10.86 5.12 -14.63
N THR A 201 10.14 4.89 -15.72
CA THR A 201 10.38 3.81 -16.67
C THR A 201 10.11 4.25 -18.10
N THR A 202 10.81 3.64 -19.06
CA THR A 202 10.61 3.91 -20.50
C THR A 202 9.29 3.31 -20.99
N MET A 203 8.64 3.98 -21.94
CA MET A 203 7.34 3.61 -22.48
C MET A 203 7.36 2.29 -23.28
N ARG A 204 8.44 2.03 -24.01
CA ARG A 204 8.57 0.85 -24.88
C ARG A 204 9.00 -0.41 -24.16
N ALA A 205 10.01 -0.30 -23.30
CA ALA A 205 10.64 -1.45 -22.66
C ALA A 205 10.23 -1.66 -21.20
N ASN A 206 9.50 -0.70 -20.61
CA ASN A 206 9.18 -0.65 -19.18
C ASN A 206 10.42 -0.85 -18.28
N GLN A 207 11.54 -0.25 -18.70
CA GLN A 207 12.83 -0.36 -18.03
C GLN A 207 13.24 0.97 -17.40
N LYS A 208 14.00 0.91 -16.29
CA LYS A 208 14.56 2.10 -15.65
C LYS A 208 15.52 2.86 -16.57
N HIS A 209 16.39 2.14 -17.29
CA HIS A 209 17.39 2.71 -18.18
C HIS A 209 16.74 3.54 -19.30
N GLY A 210 17.14 4.80 -19.41
CA GLY A 210 16.59 5.77 -20.37
C GLY A 210 15.46 6.63 -19.83
N SER A 211 14.95 6.39 -18.60
CA SER A 211 13.97 7.25 -17.94
C SER A 211 14.62 8.49 -17.30
N LEU A 212 13.80 9.49 -16.91
CA LEU A 212 14.27 10.65 -16.15
C LEU A 212 14.88 10.21 -14.80
N PHE A 213 14.26 9.26 -14.12
CA PHE A 213 14.78 8.69 -12.88
C PHE A 213 16.19 8.10 -13.08
N TRP A 214 16.40 7.33 -14.14
CA TRP A 214 17.72 6.78 -14.45
C TRP A 214 18.76 7.88 -14.68
N PHE A 215 18.38 8.95 -15.35
CA PHE A 215 19.29 10.07 -15.65
C PHE A 215 19.68 10.84 -14.37
N LEU A 216 18.77 10.98 -13.42
CA LEU A 216 18.97 11.74 -12.17
C LEU A 216 19.54 10.90 -11.03
N ASP A 217 19.50 9.56 -11.12
CA ASP A 217 19.83 8.67 -10.00
C ASP A 217 21.34 8.52 -9.81
N GLU A 218 21.91 9.43 -9.06
CA GLU A 218 23.28 9.40 -8.53
C GLU A 218 23.32 8.88 -7.08
N THR A 219 22.21 8.29 -6.59
CA THR A 219 22.11 7.85 -5.20
C THR A 219 22.97 6.63 -4.91
N GLN A 220 23.59 6.60 -3.73
CA GLN A 220 24.48 5.49 -3.30
C GLN A 220 23.77 4.43 -2.47
N THR A 221 22.49 4.68 -2.11
CA THR A 221 21.72 3.77 -1.24
C THR A 221 20.33 3.50 -1.84
N ALA A 222 19.77 2.33 -1.55
CA ALA A 222 18.42 1.98 -1.95
C ALA A 222 17.37 2.96 -1.37
N LEU A 223 17.60 3.47 -0.15
CA LEU A 223 16.73 4.47 0.47
C LEU A 223 16.77 5.79 -0.28
N GLY A 224 17.98 6.26 -0.64
CA GLY A 224 18.13 7.48 -1.46
C GLY A 224 17.42 7.37 -2.80
N GLY A 225 17.56 6.23 -3.49
CA GLY A 225 16.85 5.99 -4.74
C GLY A 225 15.32 5.99 -4.59
N ARG A 226 14.79 5.49 -3.47
CA ARG A 226 13.33 5.55 -3.19
C ARG A 226 12.85 6.98 -2.96
N VAL A 227 13.60 7.78 -2.19
CA VAL A 227 13.26 9.20 -1.96
C VAL A 227 13.29 9.98 -3.28
N LEU A 228 14.28 9.77 -4.12
CA LEU A 228 14.35 10.40 -5.44
C LEU A 228 13.15 9.98 -6.33
N ASN A 229 12.80 8.70 -6.31
CA ASN A 229 11.63 8.20 -7.03
C ASN A 229 10.34 8.86 -6.52
N GLN A 230 10.17 8.98 -5.20
CA GLN A 230 9.03 9.65 -4.57
C GLN A 230 8.91 11.11 -4.99
N TRP A 231 10.01 11.86 -5.09
CA TRP A 231 10.00 13.25 -5.55
C TRP A 231 9.59 13.38 -7.01
N LEU A 232 9.96 12.42 -7.85
CA LEU A 232 9.52 12.38 -9.25
C LEU A 232 8.05 11.98 -9.39
N ASP A 233 7.58 11.09 -8.51
CA ASP A 233 6.19 10.65 -8.51
C ASP A 233 5.23 11.70 -7.97
N LYS A 234 5.66 12.50 -7.00
CA LYS A 234 4.88 13.58 -6.36
C LYS A 234 5.70 14.86 -6.29
N PRO A 235 5.95 15.52 -7.42
CA PRO A 235 6.66 16.80 -7.41
C PRO A 235 5.78 17.87 -6.77
N LEU A 236 6.42 18.81 -6.06
CA LEU A 236 5.74 19.95 -5.47
C LEU A 236 5.13 20.86 -6.56
N GLY A 237 3.96 21.39 -6.29
CA GLY A 237 3.34 22.43 -7.12
C GLY A 237 4.09 23.76 -7.01
N LEU A 238 3.76 24.70 -7.91
CA LEU A 238 4.41 26.04 -7.95
C LEU A 238 4.10 26.91 -6.73
N GLU A 239 3.16 26.54 -5.89
CA GLU A 239 2.73 27.27 -4.69
C GLU A 239 3.15 26.57 -3.38
N GLY A 240 4.02 25.58 -3.45
CA GLY A 240 4.51 24.81 -2.30
C GLY A 240 5.84 25.33 -1.74
#